data_8677a6302ae6883c85caa59cbad88e46
#
_entry.id   8677a6302ae6883c85caa59cbad88e46
#
_cell.length_a   1.000
_cell.length_b   1.000
_cell.length_c   1.000
_cell.angle_alpha   90.00
_cell.angle_beta   90.00
_cell.angle_gamma   90.00
#
_symmetry.space_group_name_H-M   'P 1'
#
loop_
_entity.id
_entity.type
_entity.pdbx_description
1 polymer ?
#
loop_
_entity_poly.entity_id
_entity_poly.type
_entity_poly.pdbx_seq_one_letter_code
_entity_poly.pdbx_strand_id
1 'polypeptide(L)'
;VLTPVISFLLFRENLSKEAWLYVALATAGLGVLSLKGFSIGLGEMLVLISALLFAVHIILLSRWSKGLDAYALTVMQLIGCSLLSLVPTSLHGFTAPPDRQVWAVIFFTAIFATAIAFVIQTWSQARISATKVAVILTMEVVFAALFSVALGRESMTLRLGIGGAMVLVAMVAIVQPRLHQEPQSHGSMGS
;
A
#
# COMPACT_ATOMS: atom_id res chain seq x y z
N VAL A 1 -4.48 4.11 -3.39
CA VAL A 1 -5.39 5.16 -3.88
C VAL A 1 -6.85 4.80 -3.64
N LEU A 2 -7.27 3.59 -4.00
CA LEU A 2 -8.67 3.15 -3.82
C LEU A 2 -9.08 3.03 -2.34
N THR A 3 -8.16 2.75 -1.44
CA THR A 3 -8.42 2.53 -0.01
C THR A 3 -9.19 3.67 0.66
N PRO A 4 -8.78 4.97 0.54
CA PRO A 4 -9.53 6.07 1.14
C PRO A 4 -10.93 6.22 0.56
N VAL A 5 -11.09 6.01 -0.74
CA VAL A 5 -12.39 6.10 -1.43
C VAL A 5 -13.34 5.00 -0.92
N ILE A 6 -12.84 3.76 -0.85
CA ILE A 6 -13.62 2.62 -0.36
C ILE A 6 -13.91 2.78 1.14
N SER A 7 -12.95 3.26 1.93
CA SER A 7 -13.16 3.52 3.36
C SER A 7 -14.26 4.57 3.59
N PHE A 8 -14.27 5.63 2.80
CA PHE A 8 -15.34 6.63 2.84
C PHE A 8 -16.69 6.05 2.39
N LEU A 9 -16.74 5.32 1.27
CA LEU A 9 -18.00 4.81 0.72
C LEU A 9 -18.63 3.70 1.57
N LEU A 10 -17.82 2.73 2.03
CA LEU A 10 -18.34 1.57 2.76
C LEU A 10 -18.48 1.83 4.26
N PHE A 11 -17.61 2.63 4.83
CA PHE A 11 -17.52 2.79 6.29
C PHE A 11 -17.78 4.22 6.76
N ARG A 12 -18.08 5.14 5.85
CA ARG A 12 -18.36 6.56 6.15
C ARG A 12 -17.27 7.20 7.04
N GLU A 13 -16.03 6.78 6.85
CA GLU A 13 -14.90 7.41 7.54
C GLU A 13 -14.73 8.83 7.02
N ASN A 14 -15.00 9.82 7.85
CA ASN A 14 -14.80 11.22 7.49
C ASN A 14 -13.30 11.54 7.47
N LEU A 15 -12.75 11.66 6.26
CA LEU A 15 -11.41 12.15 6.05
C LEU A 15 -11.43 13.69 6.07
N SER A 16 -10.42 14.28 6.70
CA SER A 16 -10.25 15.74 6.62
C SER A 16 -10.04 16.19 5.17
N LYS A 17 -10.41 17.43 4.85
CA LYS A 17 -10.21 18.01 3.50
C LYS A 17 -8.76 17.88 3.02
N GLU A 18 -7.84 18.04 3.94
CA GLU A 18 -6.41 17.96 3.65
C GLU A 18 -5.95 16.52 3.41
N ALA A 19 -6.53 15.52 4.10
CA ALA A 19 -6.26 14.11 3.79
C ALA A 19 -6.70 13.77 2.36
N TRP A 20 -7.85 14.29 1.91
CA TRP A 20 -8.28 14.17 0.52
C TRP A 20 -7.31 14.82 -0.47
N LEU A 21 -6.76 15.99 -0.12
CA LEU A 21 -5.75 16.66 -0.94
C LEU A 21 -4.49 15.79 -1.09
N TYR A 22 -4.00 15.19 0.00
CA TYR A 22 -2.82 14.32 -0.04
C TYR A 22 -3.08 13.02 -0.81
N VAL A 23 -4.28 12.46 -0.68
CA VAL A 23 -4.69 11.31 -1.49
C VAL A 23 -4.74 11.67 -2.97
N ALA A 24 -5.31 12.81 -3.33
CA ALA A 24 -5.35 13.29 -4.71
C ALA A 24 -3.93 13.53 -5.25
N LEU A 25 -3.04 14.13 -4.46
CA LEU A 25 -1.64 14.37 -4.83
C LEU A 25 -0.87 13.05 -5.05
N ALA A 26 -1.04 12.08 -4.14
CA ALA A 26 -0.43 10.76 -4.30
C ALA A 26 -0.97 10.02 -5.54
N THR A 27 -2.27 10.15 -5.80
CA THR A 27 -2.92 9.57 -6.98
C THR A 27 -2.37 10.17 -8.28
N ALA A 28 -2.28 11.49 -8.34
CA ALA A 28 -1.75 12.20 -9.49
C ALA A 28 -0.26 11.83 -9.71
N GLY A 29 0.54 11.80 -8.64
CA GLY A 29 1.94 11.39 -8.71
C GLY A 29 2.12 9.95 -9.21
N LEU A 30 1.30 9.02 -8.69
CA LEU A 30 1.30 7.63 -9.15
C LEU A 30 0.85 7.53 -10.61
N GLY A 31 -0.15 8.32 -11.03
CA GLY A 31 -0.57 8.43 -12.43
C GLY A 31 0.59 8.89 -13.33
N VAL A 32 1.29 9.95 -12.93
CA VAL A 32 2.48 10.44 -13.65
C VAL A 32 3.54 9.36 -13.76
N LEU A 33 3.79 8.57 -12.72
CA LEU A 33 4.77 7.48 -12.73
C LEU A 33 4.35 6.30 -13.64
N SER A 34 3.10 5.88 -13.55
CA SER A 34 2.64 4.58 -14.07
C SER A 34 1.99 4.65 -15.46
N LEU A 35 1.36 5.76 -15.84
CA LEU A 35 0.61 5.85 -17.11
C LEU A 35 1.55 5.94 -18.32
N LYS A 36 1.71 4.84 -19.03
CA LYS A 36 2.42 4.77 -20.32
C LYS A 36 1.48 4.74 -21.54
N GLY A 37 0.16 4.82 -21.31
CA GLY A 37 -0.90 4.75 -22.32
C GLY A 37 -2.21 4.26 -21.70
N PHE A 38 -3.32 4.45 -22.40
CA PHE A 38 -4.61 3.90 -22.02
C PHE A 38 -4.93 2.72 -22.96
N SER A 39 -4.79 1.50 -22.45
CA SER A 39 -5.38 0.31 -23.05
C SER A 39 -6.22 -0.38 -21.97
N ILE A 40 -7.45 -0.76 -22.30
CA ILE A 40 -8.30 -1.52 -21.38
C ILE A 40 -8.43 -2.92 -21.95
N GLY A 41 -7.53 -3.79 -21.54
CA GLY A 41 -7.57 -5.22 -21.84
C GLY A 41 -7.94 -6.05 -20.61
N LEU A 42 -7.96 -7.35 -20.77
CA LEU A 42 -8.25 -8.29 -19.68
C LEU A 42 -7.24 -8.14 -18.52
N GLY A 43 -5.96 -7.87 -18.84
CA GLY A 43 -4.90 -7.69 -17.86
C GLY A 43 -5.16 -6.48 -16.96
N GLU A 44 -5.51 -5.35 -17.55
CA GLU A 44 -5.81 -4.11 -16.81
C GLU A 44 -7.06 -4.27 -15.93
N MET A 45 -8.07 -4.99 -16.40
CA MET A 45 -9.25 -5.31 -15.59
C MET A 45 -8.90 -6.18 -14.38
N LEU A 46 -8.07 -7.21 -14.56
CA LEU A 46 -7.62 -8.07 -13.46
C LEU A 46 -6.78 -7.29 -12.43
N VAL A 47 -5.92 -6.38 -12.89
CA VAL A 47 -5.15 -5.48 -12.01
C VAL A 47 -6.08 -4.56 -11.22
N LEU A 48 -7.13 -4.03 -11.85
CA LEU A 48 -8.10 -3.18 -11.17
C LEU A 48 -8.89 -3.95 -10.10
N ILE A 49 -9.34 -5.16 -10.41
CA ILE A 49 -10.01 -6.05 -9.44
C ILE A 49 -9.06 -6.37 -8.28
N SER A 50 -7.81 -6.71 -8.57
CA SER A 50 -6.78 -6.95 -7.54
C SER A 50 -6.58 -5.73 -6.64
N ALA A 51 -6.50 -4.53 -7.22
CA ALA A 51 -6.36 -3.29 -6.47
C ALA A 51 -7.58 -3.00 -5.57
N LEU A 52 -8.80 -3.31 -6.02
CA LEU A 52 -10.02 -3.21 -5.21
C LEU A 52 -9.98 -4.20 -4.04
N LEU A 53 -9.67 -5.46 -4.30
CA LEU A 53 -9.57 -6.49 -3.26
C LEU A 53 -8.48 -6.15 -2.23
N PHE A 54 -7.33 -5.66 -2.69
CA PHE A 54 -6.26 -5.22 -1.80
C PHE A 54 -6.65 -4.01 -0.95
N ALA A 55 -7.41 -3.06 -1.50
CA ALA A 55 -7.93 -1.93 -0.74
C ALA A 55 -8.92 -2.39 0.34
N VAL A 56 -9.82 -3.32 0.02
CA VAL A 56 -10.72 -3.95 1.02
C VAL A 56 -9.92 -4.68 2.09
N HIS A 57 -8.91 -5.47 1.70
CA HIS A 57 -8.02 -6.16 2.63
C HIS A 57 -7.35 -5.18 3.62
N ILE A 58 -6.77 -4.08 3.13
CA ILE A 58 -6.16 -3.05 3.99
C ILE A 58 -7.18 -2.49 5.01
N ILE A 59 -8.40 -2.20 4.57
CA ILE A 59 -9.43 -1.64 5.43
C ILE A 59 -9.87 -2.64 6.50
N LEU A 60 -10.14 -3.88 6.11
CA LEU A 60 -10.55 -4.94 7.03
C LEU A 60 -9.45 -5.23 8.05
N LEU A 61 -8.21 -5.30 7.59
CA LEU A 61 -7.07 -5.54 8.47
C LEU A 61 -6.91 -4.38 9.49
N SER A 62 -7.02 -3.12 9.07
CA SER A 62 -6.97 -1.96 9.98
C SER A 62 -8.09 -1.96 11.03
N ARG A 63 -9.22 -2.60 10.74
CA ARG A 63 -10.35 -2.67 11.68
C ARG A 63 -10.23 -3.86 12.64
N TRP A 64 -9.86 -5.02 12.11
CA TRP A 64 -9.91 -6.27 12.84
C TRP A 64 -8.59 -6.69 13.49
N SER A 65 -7.45 -6.07 13.11
CA SER A 65 -6.16 -6.39 13.72
C SER A 65 -5.93 -5.76 15.10
N LYS A 66 -6.81 -4.83 15.52
CA LYS A 66 -6.67 -4.15 16.81
C LYS A 66 -6.81 -5.13 17.97
N GLY A 67 -5.77 -5.20 18.80
CA GLY A 67 -5.74 -6.12 19.94
C GLY A 67 -5.38 -7.56 19.61
N LEU A 68 -5.14 -7.88 18.34
CA LEU A 68 -4.68 -9.19 17.92
C LEU A 68 -3.15 -9.21 17.71
N ASP A 69 -2.58 -10.40 17.83
CA ASP A 69 -1.16 -10.60 17.56
C ASP A 69 -0.87 -10.46 16.05
N ALA A 70 0.00 -9.51 15.70
CA ALA A 70 0.33 -9.23 14.31
C ALA A 70 1.05 -10.41 13.62
N TYR A 71 1.84 -11.18 14.37
CA TYR A 71 2.53 -12.35 13.82
C TYR A 71 1.54 -13.46 13.50
N ALA A 72 0.65 -13.79 14.45
CA ALA A 72 -0.37 -14.80 14.25
C ALA A 72 -1.28 -14.45 13.06
N LEU A 73 -1.74 -13.19 12.98
CA LEU A 73 -2.52 -12.72 11.84
C LEU A 73 -1.77 -12.84 10.53
N THR A 74 -0.50 -12.45 10.49
CA THR A 74 0.32 -12.54 9.27
C THR A 74 0.49 -14.00 8.84
N VAL A 75 0.79 -14.89 9.78
CA VAL A 75 0.90 -16.32 9.48
C VAL A 75 -0.39 -16.87 8.88
N MET A 76 -1.55 -16.54 9.47
CA MET A 76 -2.86 -16.95 8.95
C MET A 76 -3.11 -16.41 7.53
N GLN A 77 -2.75 -15.15 7.25
CA GLN A 77 -2.87 -14.55 5.92
C GLN A 77 -1.98 -15.28 4.91
N LEU A 78 -0.71 -15.54 5.26
CA LEU A 78 0.24 -16.22 4.39
C LEU A 78 -0.17 -17.67 4.12
N ILE A 79 -0.68 -18.39 5.12
CA ILE A 79 -1.24 -19.74 4.94
C ILE A 79 -2.43 -19.68 3.97
N GLY A 80 -3.36 -18.75 4.17
CA GLY A 80 -4.51 -18.58 3.27
C GLY A 80 -4.10 -18.29 1.84
N CYS A 81 -3.16 -17.36 1.64
CA CYS A 81 -2.61 -17.07 0.30
C CYS A 81 -1.92 -18.27 -0.33
N SER A 82 -1.14 -19.03 0.46
CA SER A 82 -0.45 -20.22 -0.01
C SER A 82 -1.43 -21.32 -0.47
N LEU A 83 -2.47 -21.57 0.32
CA LEU A 83 -3.50 -22.56 -0.01
C LEU A 83 -4.27 -22.15 -1.27
N LEU A 84 -4.65 -20.86 -1.40
CA LEU A 84 -5.31 -20.37 -2.61
C LEU A 84 -4.40 -20.45 -3.85
N SER A 85 -3.09 -20.26 -3.70
CA SER A 85 -2.12 -20.36 -4.79
C SER A 85 -1.90 -21.80 -5.27
N LEU A 86 -2.25 -22.79 -4.45
CA LEU A 86 -2.21 -24.20 -4.89
C LEU A 86 -3.26 -24.51 -5.96
N VAL A 87 -4.38 -23.79 -5.99
CA VAL A 87 -5.46 -24.03 -6.97
C VAL A 87 -4.96 -23.86 -8.41
N PRO A 88 -4.41 -22.70 -8.83
CA PRO A 88 -3.89 -22.57 -10.19
C PRO A 88 -2.70 -23.50 -10.45
N THR A 89 -1.86 -23.77 -9.43
CA THR A 89 -0.73 -24.68 -9.57
C THR A 89 -1.19 -26.11 -9.85
N SER A 90 -2.26 -26.57 -9.21
CA SER A 90 -2.82 -27.90 -9.47
C SER A 90 -3.48 -28.03 -10.86
N LEU A 91 -4.00 -26.91 -11.39
CA LEU A 91 -4.65 -26.88 -12.72
C LEU A 91 -3.65 -26.76 -13.88
N HIS A 92 -2.57 -26.01 -13.69
CA HIS A 92 -1.60 -25.70 -14.76
C HIS A 92 -0.27 -26.44 -14.61
N GLY A 93 -0.09 -27.20 -13.54
CA GLY A 93 1.15 -27.89 -13.22
C GLY A 93 2.19 -26.97 -12.57
N PHE A 94 3.18 -27.58 -11.96
CA PHE A 94 4.32 -26.90 -11.34
C PHE A 94 5.55 -27.00 -12.25
N THR A 95 6.09 -25.86 -12.62
CA THR A 95 7.39 -25.77 -13.30
C THR A 95 8.43 -25.27 -12.32
N ALA A 96 9.42 -26.11 -12.02
CA ALA A 96 10.49 -25.72 -11.11
C ALA A 96 11.33 -24.58 -11.70
N PRO A 97 11.78 -23.64 -10.87
CA PRO A 97 12.71 -22.60 -11.30
C PRO A 97 13.97 -23.16 -11.95
N PRO A 98 14.42 -22.58 -13.09
CA PRO A 98 15.44 -23.19 -13.93
C PRO A 98 16.85 -23.19 -13.32
N ASP A 99 17.17 -22.24 -12.46
CA ASP A 99 18.52 -22.06 -11.94
C ASP A 99 18.55 -21.55 -10.48
N ARG A 100 19.76 -21.56 -9.90
CA ARG A 100 20.03 -21.12 -8.52
C ARG A 100 19.75 -19.63 -8.32
N GLN A 101 19.94 -18.80 -9.33
CA GLN A 101 19.75 -17.37 -9.23
C GLN A 101 18.28 -17.03 -9.07
N VAL A 102 17.40 -17.71 -9.83
CA VAL A 102 15.95 -17.57 -9.70
C VAL A 102 15.50 -18.06 -8.31
N TRP A 103 16.02 -19.16 -7.81
CA TRP A 103 15.72 -19.61 -6.44
C TRP A 103 16.15 -18.60 -5.39
N ALA A 104 17.33 -18.00 -5.51
CA ALA A 104 17.80 -16.96 -4.59
C ALA A 104 16.87 -15.75 -4.58
N VAL A 105 16.39 -15.30 -5.74
CA VAL A 105 15.41 -14.20 -5.84
C VAL A 105 14.08 -14.59 -5.19
N ILE A 106 13.58 -15.81 -5.43
CA ILE A 106 12.33 -16.30 -4.82
C ILE A 106 12.46 -16.29 -3.29
N PHE A 107 13.53 -16.85 -2.73
CA PHE A 107 13.73 -16.88 -1.28
C PHE A 107 13.87 -15.47 -0.71
N PHE A 108 14.63 -14.59 -1.37
CA PHE A 108 14.79 -13.20 -0.95
C PHE A 108 13.43 -12.48 -0.91
N THR A 109 12.63 -12.57 -1.97
CA THR A 109 11.32 -11.93 -2.03
C THR A 109 10.33 -12.55 -1.05
N ALA A 110 10.35 -13.87 -0.86
CA ALA A 110 9.48 -14.55 0.10
C ALA A 110 9.76 -14.10 1.55
N ILE A 111 11.03 -13.90 1.91
CA ILE A 111 11.40 -13.47 3.26
C ILE A 111 11.18 -11.96 3.44
N PHE A 112 11.81 -11.14 2.61
CA PHE A 112 11.85 -9.69 2.81
C PHE A 112 10.60 -8.98 2.29
N ALA A 113 10.21 -9.24 1.04
CA ALA A 113 9.09 -8.55 0.41
C ALA A 113 7.73 -9.16 0.76
N THR A 114 7.69 -10.38 1.31
CA THR A 114 6.44 -11.01 1.73
C THR A 114 6.37 -11.15 3.25
N ALA A 115 7.13 -12.05 3.86
CA ALA A 115 6.96 -12.36 5.28
C ALA A 115 7.19 -11.13 6.18
N ILE A 116 8.34 -10.48 6.05
CA ILE A 116 8.69 -9.30 6.89
C ILE A 116 7.78 -8.12 6.57
N ALA A 117 7.53 -7.85 5.28
CA ALA A 117 6.68 -6.73 4.86
C ALA A 117 5.24 -6.89 5.38
N PHE A 118 4.65 -8.08 5.30
CA PHE A 118 3.30 -8.33 5.81
C PHE A 118 3.22 -8.25 7.35
N VAL A 119 4.26 -8.69 8.08
CA VAL A 119 4.32 -8.49 9.54
C VAL A 119 4.31 -7.00 9.87
N ILE A 120 5.18 -6.21 9.23
CA ILE A 120 5.26 -4.76 9.44
C ILE A 120 3.95 -4.09 9.05
N GLN A 121 3.35 -4.48 7.94
CA GLN A 121 2.07 -3.96 7.46
C GLN A 121 0.95 -4.26 8.47
N THR A 122 0.78 -5.50 8.91
CA THR A 122 -0.24 -5.91 9.88
C THR A 122 -0.06 -5.19 11.21
N TRP A 123 1.17 -5.10 11.71
CA TRP A 123 1.52 -4.37 12.92
C TRP A 123 1.19 -2.87 12.82
N SER A 124 1.50 -2.26 11.69
CA SER A 124 1.22 -0.84 11.43
C SER A 124 -0.28 -0.58 11.34
N GLN A 125 -1.02 -1.44 10.65
CA GLN A 125 -2.47 -1.30 10.46
C GLN A 125 -3.26 -1.44 11.76
N ALA A 126 -2.74 -2.14 12.74
CA ALA A 126 -3.33 -2.18 14.09
C ALA A 126 -3.21 -0.83 14.83
N ARG A 127 -2.33 0.09 14.39
CA ARG A 127 -1.95 1.32 15.11
C ARG A 127 -2.30 2.62 14.38
N ILE A 128 -2.30 2.58 13.06
CA ILE A 128 -2.57 3.76 12.22
C ILE A 128 -3.71 3.49 11.24
N SER A 129 -4.34 4.57 10.74
CA SER A 129 -5.49 4.43 9.84
C SER A 129 -5.13 3.78 8.50
N ALA A 130 -6.09 3.07 7.90
CA ALA A 130 -5.97 2.44 6.59
C ALA A 130 -5.47 3.42 5.50
N THR A 131 -5.97 4.67 5.52
CA THR A 131 -5.56 5.71 4.57
C THR A 131 -4.08 6.05 4.69
N LYS A 132 -3.56 6.21 5.92
CA LYS A 132 -2.13 6.48 6.12
C LYS A 132 -1.26 5.33 5.63
N VAL A 133 -1.63 4.09 5.98
CA VAL A 133 -0.92 2.90 5.48
C VAL A 133 -0.95 2.84 3.96
N ALA A 134 -2.11 3.06 3.33
CA ALA A 134 -2.23 3.02 1.87
C ALA A 134 -1.33 4.05 1.17
N VAL A 135 -1.23 5.27 1.71
CA VAL A 135 -0.34 6.29 1.14
C VAL A 135 1.13 5.93 1.35
N ILE A 136 1.50 5.40 2.52
CA ILE A 136 2.87 4.93 2.77
C ILE A 136 3.25 3.80 1.79
N LEU A 137 2.34 2.86 1.54
CA LEU A 137 2.57 1.76 0.59
C LEU A 137 2.79 2.27 -0.85
N THR A 138 2.27 3.43 -1.24
CA THR A 138 2.58 4.01 -2.56
C THR A 138 4.05 4.36 -2.76
N MET A 139 4.82 4.49 -1.66
CA MET A 139 6.27 4.69 -1.71
C MET A 139 7.02 3.52 -2.35
N GLU A 140 6.44 2.33 -2.33
CA GLU A 140 7.01 1.15 -3.01
C GLU A 140 7.34 1.46 -4.48
N VAL A 141 6.40 2.11 -5.19
CA VAL A 141 6.61 2.48 -6.61
C VAL A 141 7.76 3.47 -6.78
N VAL A 142 7.89 4.43 -5.85
CA VAL A 142 8.96 5.43 -5.88
C VAL A 142 10.31 4.77 -5.64
N PHE A 143 10.41 3.91 -4.60
CA PHE A 143 11.65 3.19 -4.32
C PHE A 143 12.01 2.21 -5.44
N ALA A 144 11.03 1.47 -5.99
CA ALA A 144 11.27 0.58 -7.12
C ALA A 144 11.87 1.34 -8.32
N ALA A 145 11.33 2.50 -8.64
CA ALA A 145 11.82 3.34 -9.72
C ALA A 145 13.24 3.90 -9.42
N LEU A 146 13.49 4.37 -8.19
CA LEU A 146 14.81 4.85 -7.77
C LEU A 146 15.88 3.74 -7.84
N PHE A 147 15.56 2.54 -7.36
CA PHE A 147 16.47 1.39 -7.46
C PHE A 147 16.69 0.97 -8.91
N SER A 148 15.67 1.03 -9.76
CA SER A 148 15.80 0.75 -11.20
C SER A 148 16.79 1.70 -11.87
N VAL A 149 16.72 3.00 -11.54
CA VAL A 149 17.68 4.00 -12.00
C VAL A 149 19.07 3.77 -11.42
N ALA A 150 19.19 3.53 -10.13
CA ALA A 150 20.47 3.29 -9.46
C ALA A 150 21.23 2.07 -10.00
N LEU A 151 20.47 1.05 -10.43
CA LEU A 151 21.02 -0.16 -11.05
C LEU A 151 21.25 -0.01 -12.57
N GLY A 152 21.05 1.19 -13.12
CA GLY A 152 21.24 1.46 -14.54
C GLY A 152 20.24 0.77 -15.48
N ARG A 153 19.10 0.30 -14.93
CA ARG A 153 18.04 -0.35 -15.71
C ARG A 153 17.10 0.65 -16.38
N GLU A 154 16.96 1.84 -15.79
CA GLU A 154 16.16 2.94 -16.31
C GLU A 154 16.91 4.26 -16.19
N SER A 155 16.63 5.21 -17.12
CA SER A 155 17.18 6.56 -17.05
C SER A 155 16.33 7.43 -16.13
N MET A 156 17.00 8.36 -15.44
CA MET A 156 16.29 9.39 -14.65
C MET A 156 15.52 10.30 -15.60
N THR A 157 14.19 10.23 -15.57
CA THR A 157 13.33 11.06 -16.41
C THR A 157 12.67 12.14 -15.57
N LEU A 158 12.32 13.28 -16.21
CA LEU A 158 11.55 14.34 -15.56
C LEU A 158 10.25 13.82 -14.95
N ARG A 159 9.62 12.86 -15.62
CA ARG A 159 8.42 12.16 -15.17
C ARG A 159 8.64 11.42 -13.83
N LEU A 160 9.76 10.71 -13.70
CA LEU A 160 10.14 10.02 -12.48
C LEU A 160 10.38 11.01 -11.34
N GLY A 161 11.08 12.12 -11.62
CA GLY A 161 11.34 13.17 -10.63
C GLY A 161 10.07 13.83 -10.12
N ILE A 162 9.20 14.29 -11.02
CA ILE A 162 7.95 14.98 -10.66
C ILE A 162 6.99 14.01 -9.96
N GLY A 163 6.70 12.86 -10.56
CA GLY A 163 5.76 11.89 -9.98
C GLY A 163 6.24 11.35 -8.64
N GLY A 164 7.53 11.04 -8.52
CA GLY A 164 8.15 10.61 -7.26
C GLY A 164 8.07 11.69 -6.17
N ALA A 165 8.37 12.95 -6.50
CA ALA A 165 8.27 14.07 -5.57
C ALA A 165 6.83 14.28 -5.07
N MET A 166 5.82 14.18 -5.96
CA MET A 166 4.42 14.30 -5.58
C MET A 166 4.00 13.21 -4.57
N VAL A 167 4.40 11.95 -4.81
CA VAL A 167 4.11 10.84 -3.89
C VAL A 167 4.82 11.03 -2.55
N LEU A 168 6.11 11.43 -2.56
CA LEU A 168 6.89 11.73 -1.35
C LEU A 168 6.26 12.82 -0.51
N VAL A 169 5.89 13.95 -1.12
CA VAL A 169 5.25 15.08 -0.44
C VAL A 169 3.93 14.64 0.18
N ALA A 170 3.11 13.91 -0.56
CA ALA A 170 1.84 13.39 -0.06
C ALA A 170 2.03 12.46 1.15
N MET A 171 3.04 11.57 1.11
CA MET A 171 3.38 10.67 2.20
C MET A 171 3.82 11.44 3.45
N VAL A 172 4.78 12.33 3.30
CA VAL A 172 5.30 13.12 4.44
C VAL A 172 4.17 13.94 5.06
N ALA A 173 3.35 14.60 4.24
CA ALA A 173 2.26 15.45 4.72
C ALA A 173 1.16 14.67 5.46
N ILE A 174 0.80 13.45 5.00
CA ILE A 174 -0.26 12.64 5.65
C ILE A 174 0.20 11.96 6.94
N VAL A 175 1.52 11.71 7.06
CA VAL A 175 2.11 11.05 8.25
C VAL A 175 2.36 12.05 9.38
N GLN A 176 2.65 13.32 9.06
CA GLN A 176 2.90 14.34 10.09
C GLN A 176 1.72 14.43 11.06
N PRO A 177 1.95 14.29 12.38
CA PRO A 177 0.92 14.58 13.37
C PRO A 177 0.64 16.07 13.31
N ARG A 178 -0.62 16.46 13.06
CA ARG A 178 -0.99 17.86 13.13
C ARG A 178 -0.85 18.35 14.54
N LEU A 179 -0.02 19.34 14.73
CA LEU A 179 -0.02 20.25 15.88
C LEU A 179 -1.26 21.18 15.82
N HIS A 180 -2.45 20.61 15.65
CA HIS A 180 -3.68 21.35 15.93
C HIS A 180 -4.13 20.93 17.33
N GLN A 181 -3.66 21.69 18.29
CA GLN A 181 -4.32 21.89 19.56
C GLN A 181 -5.77 22.30 19.26
N GLU A 182 -6.73 21.48 19.67
CA GLU A 182 -8.06 22.00 19.96
C GLU A 182 -7.87 23.17 20.93
N PRO A 183 -8.54 24.30 20.72
CA PRO A 183 -8.59 25.35 21.73
C PRO A 183 -9.19 24.70 22.99
N GLN A 184 -8.38 24.59 24.05
CA GLN A 184 -8.91 24.26 25.35
C GLN A 184 -9.93 25.35 25.68
N SER A 185 -11.21 25.01 25.58
CA SER A 185 -12.26 25.81 26.18
C SER A 185 -12.00 25.81 27.69
N HIS A 186 -11.27 26.80 28.17
CA HIS A 186 -11.30 27.18 29.55
C HIS A 186 -12.76 27.51 29.87
N GLY A 187 -13.51 26.51 30.32
CA GLY A 187 -14.74 26.73 31.06
C GLY A 187 -14.40 27.55 32.27
N SER A 188 -14.70 28.84 32.18
CA SER A 188 -14.78 29.71 33.32
C SER A 188 -15.77 29.15 34.32
N MET A 189 -15.29 28.48 35.35
CA MET A 189 -16.04 28.39 36.59
C MET A 189 -15.97 29.73 37.23
N GLY A 190 -17.02 30.50 37.05
CA GLY A 190 -17.31 31.72 37.77
C GLY A 190 -18.45 31.48 38.74
N SER A 191 -18.10 31.62 40.01
CA SER A 191 -18.95 31.93 41.19
C SER A 191 -20.23 31.13 41.36
#